data_c91c890e30beb43b88f9cf21b2c9c38b
#
_entry.id   c91c890e30beb43b88f9cf21b2c9c38b
#
_cell.length_a   1.000
_cell.length_b   1.000
_cell.length_c   1.000
_cell.angle_alpha   90.00
_cell.angle_beta   90.00
_cell.angle_gamma   90.00
#
_symmetry.space_group_name_H-M   'P 1'
#
loop_
_entity.id
_entity.type
_entity.pdbx_description
1 polymer ?
#
loop_
_entity_poly.entity_id
_entity_poly.type
_entity_poly.pdbx_seq_one_letter_code
_entity_poly.pdbx_strand_id
1 'polypeptide(L)'
;MIRIGILGYGNLGRGIECAIKHTKDMKLVAVFTRRDPSSVKILTSEAKVDSVENILSYQDDIDVLVLCGGSATDLPVQTPEYAKYFNVIDSFDTHANIPEHFAKVDDAAKATGHFGLISVGWDPGMFSLNRVYANAILPNGADHTFWGKGVSQGHSDAIRRIEGVVDARQYTVPVESALEAVRSGKNPELTTRQKHTRECYVVAAEGADKAKIEEEIKTMPNYFADYDTTVHFITAEEMKKNHSKLPHGGFVIRSGKTGWEDENNHVIEYRLKLDSNPEFTGSVIIAYARAAYRMHNEGKIVAHTVFDVAPAYLLDMSADEIRAHLL
;
A
#
# COMPACT_ATOMS: atom_id res chain seq x y z
N MET A 1 9.88 -24.41 -3.23
CA MET A 1 9.87 -23.22 -2.35
C MET A 1 10.13 -22.02 -3.22
N ILE A 2 9.24 -21.05 -3.24
CA ILE A 2 9.31 -19.84 -4.08
C ILE A 2 10.44 -18.95 -3.56
N ARG A 3 11.32 -18.49 -4.44
CA ARG A 3 12.52 -17.73 -4.14
C ARG A 3 12.24 -16.24 -4.33
N ILE A 4 12.25 -15.49 -3.23
CA ILE A 4 11.90 -14.05 -3.22
C ILE A 4 13.17 -13.21 -3.12
N GLY A 5 13.28 -12.20 -4.00
CA GLY A 5 14.20 -11.09 -3.90
C GLY A 5 13.49 -9.82 -3.44
N ILE A 6 14.14 -8.96 -2.69
CA ILE A 6 13.60 -7.66 -2.26
C ILE A 6 14.51 -6.54 -2.78
N LEU A 7 13.96 -5.60 -3.55
CA LEU A 7 14.68 -4.37 -3.92
C LEU A 7 14.20 -3.20 -3.06
N GLY A 8 15.09 -2.72 -2.20
CA GLY A 8 14.82 -1.66 -1.24
C GLY A 8 14.44 -2.20 0.15
N TYR A 9 15.22 -1.84 1.17
CA TYR A 9 15.02 -2.29 2.54
C TYR A 9 14.75 -1.10 3.48
N GLY A 10 13.58 -0.52 3.29
CA GLY A 10 12.92 0.44 4.18
C GLY A 10 11.86 -0.24 5.04
N ASN A 11 10.84 0.52 5.46
CA ASN A 11 9.74 -0.03 6.27
C ASN A 11 9.01 -1.16 5.53
N LEU A 12 8.72 -0.99 4.23
CA LEU A 12 8.05 -2.01 3.43
C LEU A 12 8.92 -3.25 3.23
N GLY A 13 10.18 -3.09 2.81
CA GLY A 13 11.08 -4.23 2.60
C GLY A 13 11.27 -5.07 3.86
N ARG A 14 11.35 -4.43 5.03
CA ARG A 14 11.33 -5.12 6.33
C ARG A 14 9.99 -5.83 6.59
N GLY A 15 8.87 -5.19 6.24
CA GLY A 15 7.55 -5.80 6.34
C GLY A 15 7.41 -7.06 5.45
N ILE A 16 7.95 -7.02 4.23
CA ILE A 16 8.04 -8.18 3.33
C ILE A 16 8.83 -9.33 3.98
N GLU A 17 10.00 -9.04 4.51
CA GLU A 17 10.82 -10.05 5.19
C GLU A 17 10.07 -10.69 6.36
N CYS A 18 9.41 -9.87 7.20
CA CYS A 18 8.57 -10.37 8.29
C CYS A 18 7.42 -11.26 7.79
N ALA A 19 6.80 -10.89 6.66
CA ALA A 19 5.72 -11.68 6.06
C ALA A 19 6.21 -13.04 5.55
N ILE A 20 7.37 -13.10 4.90
CA ILE A 20 7.98 -14.34 4.40
C ILE A 20 8.19 -15.35 5.54
N LYS A 21 8.60 -14.89 6.73
CA LYS A 21 8.78 -15.75 7.91
C LYS A 21 7.52 -16.57 8.27
N HIS A 22 6.34 -16.07 7.92
CA HIS A 22 5.06 -16.72 8.22
C HIS A 22 4.55 -17.61 7.07
N THR A 23 5.33 -17.79 6.00
CA THR A 23 5.00 -18.70 4.89
C THR A 23 5.81 -19.99 4.97
N LYS A 24 5.23 -21.08 4.45
CA LYS A 24 5.91 -22.39 4.40
C LYS A 24 6.48 -22.68 3.01
N ASP A 25 5.98 -22.01 2.01
CA ASP A 25 6.27 -22.24 0.59
C ASP A 25 7.23 -21.21 -0.03
N MET A 26 7.69 -20.21 0.75
CA MET A 26 8.57 -19.15 0.28
C MET A 26 9.85 -19.03 1.09
N LYS A 27 10.90 -18.49 0.48
CA LYS A 27 12.15 -18.09 1.16
C LYS A 27 12.70 -16.79 0.60
N LEU A 28 13.29 -15.98 1.49
CA LEU A 28 14.07 -14.82 1.08
C LEU A 28 15.45 -15.28 0.60
N VAL A 29 15.83 -14.88 -0.61
CA VAL A 29 17.15 -15.16 -1.20
C VAL A 29 18.10 -14.00 -1.01
N ALA A 30 17.66 -12.80 -1.39
CA ALA A 30 18.51 -11.61 -1.32
C ALA A 30 17.69 -10.33 -1.11
N VAL A 31 18.36 -9.35 -0.52
CA VAL A 31 17.92 -7.97 -0.38
C VAL A 31 18.89 -7.07 -1.10
N PHE A 32 18.39 -6.27 -2.03
CA PHE A 32 19.20 -5.33 -2.81
C PHE A 32 19.03 -3.91 -2.32
N THR A 33 20.13 -3.18 -2.24
CA THR A 33 20.15 -1.82 -1.70
C THR A 33 21.06 -0.90 -2.50
N ARG A 34 20.71 0.41 -2.55
CA ARG A 34 21.59 1.48 -3.06
C ARG A 34 22.58 1.99 -2.00
N ARG A 35 22.33 1.65 -0.73
CA ARG A 35 23.24 1.96 0.39
C ARG A 35 24.37 0.92 0.41
N ASP A 36 25.41 1.19 1.19
CA ASP A 36 26.41 0.16 1.49
C ASP A 36 25.70 -1.09 2.06
N PRO A 37 25.82 -2.26 1.41
CA PRO A 37 25.20 -3.50 1.88
C PRO A 37 25.56 -3.86 3.32
N SER A 38 26.77 -3.57 3.77
CA SER A 38 27.24 -3.83 5.14
C SER A 38 26.48 -3.02 6.20
N SER A 39 25.89 -1.88 5.80
CA SER A 39 25.07 -1.01 6.66
C SER A 39 23.63 -1.51 6.85
N VAL A 40 23.18 -2.46 6.03
CA VAL A 40 21.81 -2.97 6.05
C VAL A 40 21.75 -4.26 6.86
N LYS A 41 20.97 -4.23 7.95
CA LYS A 41 20.77 -5.39 8.82
C LYS A 41 19.41 -6.01 8.56
N ILE A 42 19.40 -7.20 7.96
CA ILE A 42 18.22 -8.02 7.77
C ILE A 42 18.02 -8.99 8.95
N LEU A 43 16.84 -9.59 9.04
CA LEU A 43 16.46 -10.51 10.11
C LEU A 43 16.71 -11.98 9.73
N THR A 44 16.72 -12.30 8.44
CA THR A 44 16.88 -13.64 7.88
C THR A 44 18.37 -13.93 7.64
N SER A 45 18.96 -14.77 8.49
CA SER A 45 20.42 -15.04 8.47
C SER A 45 20.91 -15.71 7.19
N GLU A 46 20.06 -16.46 6.51
CA GLU A 46 20.39 -17.22 5.30
C GLU A 46 20.32 -16.39 4.02
N ALA A 47 19.68 -15.21 4.08
CA ALA A 47 19.56 -14.32 2.94
C ALA A 47 20.79 -13.41 2.81
N LYS A 48 21.10 -13.02 1.58
CA LYS A 48 22.20 -12.10 1.29
C LYS A 48 21.71 -10.66 1.24
N VAL A 49 22.57 -9.72 1.62
CA VAL A 49 22.40 -8.30 1.29
C VAL A 49 23.46 -7.95 0.25
N ASP A 50 23.02 -7.37 -0.87
CA ASP A 50 23.89 -7.02 -1.97
C ASP A 50 23.56 -5.64 -2.55
N SER A 51 24.50 -5.08 -3.33
CA SER A 51 24.29 -3.87 -4.08
C SER A 51 23.24 -4.09 -5.17
N VAL A 52 22.43 -3.07 -5.44
CA VAL A 52 21.51 -3.07 -6.59
C VAL A 52 22.22 -3.27 -7.93
N GLU A 53 23.50 -2.92 -8.02
CA GLU A 53 24.34 -3.11 -9.22
C GLU A 53 24.53 -4.58 -9.57
N ASN A 54 24.45 -5.48 -8.59
CA ASN A 54 24.64 -6.91 -8.75
C ASN A 54 23.32 -7.68 -8.98
N ILE A 55 22.16 -7.00 -8.97
CA ILE A 55 20.85 -7.65 -8.99
C ILE A 55 20.66 -8.61 -10.17
N LEU A 56 21.18 -8.25 -11.35
CA LEU A 56 21.04 -9.08 -12.56
C LEU A 56 21.77 -10.41 -12.48
N SER A 57 22.76 -10.56 -11.58
CA SER A 57 23.43 -11.84 -11.38
C SER A 57 22.56 -12.88 -10.64
N TYR A 58 21.41 -12.47 -10.13
CA TYR A 58 20.47 -13.33 -9.39
C TYR A 58 19.25 -13.76 -10.22
N GLN A 59 19.26 -13.58 -11.56
CA GLN A 59 18.11 -13.90 -12.42
C GLN A 59 17.66 -15.36 -12.28
N ASP A 60 18.61 -16.28 -12.17
CA ASP A 60 18.32 -17.71 -12.01
C ASP A 60 18.02 -18.12 -10.55
N ASP A 61 18.26 -17.22 -9.60
CA ASP A 61 18.09 -17.48 -8.16
C ASP A 61 16.77 -16.94 -7.59
N ILE A 62 16.10 -16.04 -8.30
CA ILE A 62 14.89 -15.34 -7.83
C ILE A 62 13.71 -15.67 -8.75
N ASP A 63 12.64 -16.20 -8.17
CA ASP A 63 11.38 -16.47 -8.89
C ASP A 63 10.49 -15.23 -8.98
N VAL A 64 10.47 -14.39 -7.92
CA VAL A 64 9.72 -13.13 -7.87
C VAL A 64 10.55 -12.06 -7.17
N LEU A 65 10.73 -10.92 -7.83
CA LEU A 65 11.38 -9.73 -7.29
C LEU A 65 10.34 -8.75 -6.78
N VAL A 66 10.38 -8.44 -5.46
CA VAL A 66 9.50 -7.47 -4.82
C VAL A 66 10.17 -6.10 -4.79
N LEU A 67 9.51 -5.09 -5.37
CA LEU A 67 10.03 -3.74 -5.49
C LEU A 67 9.43 -2.86 -4.38
N CYS A 68 10.28 -2.40 -3.46
CA CYS A 68 9.89 -1.64 -2.26
C CYS A 68 10.34 -0.17 -2.32
N GLY A 69 10.54 0.35 -3.52
CA GLY A 69 10.89 1.75 -3.77
C GLY A 69 9.74 2.72 -3.53
N GLY A 70 10.03 4.01 -3.52
CA GLY A 70 9.02 5.06 -3.42
C GLY A 70 8.12 5.13 -4.66
N SER A 71 6.81 5.19 -4.45
CA SER A 71 5.82 5.21 -5.53
C SER A 71 5.95 6.42 -6.45
N ALA A 72 6.32 7.59 -5.90
CA ALA A 72 6.47 8.80 -6.69
C ALA A 72 7.81 8.89 -7.46
N THR A 73 8.84 8.20 -7.01
CA THR A 73 10.22 8.43 -7.48
C THR A 73 10.91 7.19 -8.04
N ASP A 74 10.78 6.06 -7.37
CA ASP A 74 11.55 4.84 -7.69
C ASP A 74 10.75 3.89 -8.60
N LEU A 75 9.54 3.51 -8.21
CA LEU A 75 8.74 2.49 -8.89
C LEU A 75 8.43 2.83 -10.37
N PRO A 76 8.16 4.09 -10.77
CA PRO A 76 7.93 4.42 -12.18
C PRO A 76 9.06 4.04 -13.13
N VAL A 77 10.29 3.94 -12.59
CA VAL A 77 11.49 3.57 -13.34
C VAL A 77 11.86 2.11 -13.07
N GLN A 78 11.87 1.70 -11.80
CA GLN A 78 12.35 0.37 -11.40
C GLN A 78 11.44 -0.76 -11.89
N THR A 79 10.11 -0.60 -11.78
CA THR A 79 9.21 -1.71 -12.14
C THR A 79 9.32 -2.09 -13.62
N PRO A 80 9.19 -1.16 -14.59
CA PRO A 80 9.36 -1.52 -15.99
C PRO A 80 10.81 -1.95 -16.34
N GLU A 81 11.83 -1.44 -15.63
CA GLU A 81 13.21 -1.86 -15.88
C GLU A 81 13.44 -3.31 -15.45
N TYR A 82 13.04 -3.67 -14.23
CA TYR A 82 13.28 -5.03 -13.73
C TYR A 82 12.28 -6.06 -14.25
N ALA A 83 11.12 -5.66 -14.76
CA ALA A 83 10.19 -6.54 -15.45
C ALA A 83 10.78 -7.17 -16.72
N LYS A 84 11.88 -6.62 -17.25
CA LYS A 84 12.63 -7.21 -18.35
C LYS A 84 13.46 -8.45 -17.97
N TYR A 85 13.71 -8.64 -16.68
CA TYR A 85 14.66 -9.64 -16.18
C TYR A 85 14.08 -10.57 -15.12
N PHE A 86 12.96 -10.17 -14.49
CA PHE A 86 12.33 -10.88 -13.38
C PHE A 86 10.80 -10.83 -13.48
N ASN A 87 10.15 -11.79 -12.88
CA ASN A 87 8.77 -11.58 -12.47
C ASN A 87 8.74 -10.58 -11.33
N VAL A 88 8.02 -9.47 -11.49
CA VAL A 88 8.05 -8.35 -10.55
C VAL A 88 6.70 -8.13 -9.87
N ILE A 89 6.76 -7.62 -8.65
CA ILE A 89 5.58 -7.12 -7.92
C ILE A 89 5.92 -5.82 -7.22
N ASP A 90 5.02 -4.84 -7.30
CA ASP A 90 5.17 -3.55 -6.65
C ASP A 90 3.92 -3.10 -5.88
N SER A 91 4.08 -2.02 -5.10
CA SER A 91 3.00 -1.34 -4.37
C SER A 91 2.77 0.09 -4.88
N PHE A 92 2.85 0.30 -6.19
CA PHE A 92 2.66 1.62 -6.78
C PHE A 92 1.26 2.18 -6.43
N ASP A 93 1.22 3.36 -5.77
CA ASP A 93 0.00 3.94 -5.21
C ASP A 93 -0.32 5.37 -5.70
N THR A 94 0.41 5.87 -6.69
CA THR A 94 0.08 7.15 -7.33
C THR A 94 -1.11 6.95 -8.28
N HIS A 95 -2.32 6.93 -7.73
CA HIS A 95 -3.56 6.48 -8.37
C HIS A 95 -3.77 7.06 -9.79
N ALA A 96 -3.52 8.36 -9.99
CA ALA A 96 -3.69 9.01 -11.28
C ALA A 96 -2.78 8.44 -12.39
N ASN A 97 -1.64 7.86 -12.02
CA ASN A 97 -0.61 7.38 -12.93
C ASN A 97 -0.61 5.85 -13.09
N ILE A 98 -1.52 5.12 -12.43
CA ILE A 98 -1.60 3.66 -12.53
C ILE A 98 -1.77 3.18 -13.98
N PRO A 99 -2.63 3.78 -14.83
CA PRO A 99 -2.77 3.32 -16.21
C PRO A 99 -1.47 3.44 -17.03
N GLU A 100 -0.72 4.54 -16.87
CA GLU A 100 0.56 4.74 -17.57
C GLU A 100 1.62 3.77 -17.04
N HIS A 101 1.68 3.59 -15.72
CA HIS A 101 2.61 2.64 -15.08
C HIS A 101 2.33 1.21 -15.56
N PHE A 102 1.07 0.81 -15.60
CA PHE A 102 0.64 -0.48 -16.13
C PHE A 102 1.14 -0.71 -17.56
N ALA A 103 0.92 0.24 -18.46
CA ALA A 103 1.33 0.11 -19.86
C ALA A 103 2.84 -0.10 -20.01
N LYS A 104 3.66 0.66 -19.24
CA LYS A 104 5.13 0.52 -19.28
C LYS A 104 5.61 -0.85 -18.77
N VAL A 105 4.99 -1.36 -17.70
CA VAL A 105 5.33 -2.67 -17.15
C VAL A 105 4.87 -3.79 -18.07
N ASP A 106 3.69 -3.64 -18.68
CA ASP A 106 3.13 -4.60 -19.64
C ASP A 106 4.02 -4.75 -20.88
N ASP A 107 4.45 -3.63 -21.47
CA ASP A 107 5.36 -3.63 -22.61
C ASP A 107 6.70 -4.31 -22.28
N ALA A 108 7.25 -4.01 -21.09
CA ALA A 108 8.52 -4.60 -20.64
C ALA A 108 8.40 -6.11 -20.38
N ALA A 109 7.37 -6.54 -19.69
CA ALA A 109 7.11 -7.95 -19.36
C ALA A 109 6.85 -8.79 -20.62
N LYS A 110 6.03 -8.28 -21.55
CA LYS A 110 5.73 -8.94 -22.84
C LYS A 110 6.98 -9.15 -23.69
N ALA A 111 7.86 -8.16 -23.74
CA ALA A 111 9.05 -8.22 -24.58
C ALA A 111 10.02 -9.34 -24.20
N THR A 112 9.97 -9.79 -22.95
CA THR A 112 10.95 -10.75 -22.40
C THR A 112 10.32 -12.01 -21.81
N GLY A 113 9.00 -12.12 -21.82
CA GLY A 113 8.29 -13.31 -21.31
C GLY A 113 8.20 -13.38 -19.79
N HIS A 114 8.25 -12.23 -19.10
CA HIS A 114 8.10 -12.15 -17.65
C HIS A 114 6.67 -11.76 -17.23
N PHE A 115 6.43 -11.78 -15.92
CA PHE A 115 5.19 -11.44 -15.29
C PHE A 115 5.34 -10.15 -14.47
N GLY A 116 4.43 -9.19 -14.62
CA GLY A 116 4.36 -8.00 -13.79
C GLY A 116 3.07 -7.99 -12.97
N LEU A 117 3.13 -7.65 -11.69
CA LEU A 117 1.96 -7.43 -10.87
C LEU A 117 2.09 -6.10 -10.14
N ILE A 118 1.30 -5.13 -10.54
CA ILE A 118 1.45 -3.75 -10.05
C ILE A 118 0.37 -3.34 -9.06
N SER A 119 0.68 -2.31 -8.28
CA SER A 119 -0.28 -1.63 -7.39
C SER A 119 -0.89 -2.59 -6.35
N VAL A 120 -0.06 -3.45 -5.77
CA VAL A 120 -0.46 -4.43 -4.79
C VAL A 120 -0.27 -3.91 -3.38
N GLY A 121 -1.37 -3.81 -2.64
CA GLY A 121 -1.41 -3.40 -1.26
C GLY A 121 -2.82 -3.51 -0.70
N TRP A 122 -3.10 -2.73 0.33
CA TRP A 122 -4.47 -2.69 0.83
C TRP A 122 -5.30 -1.57 0.15
N ASP A 123 -4.67 -0.45 -0.29
CA ASP A 123 -5.30 0.57 -1.15
C ASP A 123 -4.22 1.36 -1.93
N PRO A 124 -4.04 1.09 -3.21
CA PRO A 124 -4.76 0.13 -4.05
C PRO A 124 -4.49 -1.34 -3.67
N GLY A 125 -5.40 -2.22 -4.06
CA GLY A 125 -5.34 -3.66 -3.82
C GLY A 125 -6.61 -4.20 -3.17
N MET A 126 -6.58 -4.51 -1.87
CA MET A 126 -7.74 -5.10 -1.17
C MET A 126 -8.98 -4.19 -1.21
N PHE A 127 -8.83 -2.90 -0.98
CA PHE A 127 -9.95 -1.94 -1.09
C PHE A 127 -10.44 -1.84 -2.54
N SER A 128 -9.55 -1.92 -3.51
CA SER A 128 -9.92 -1.92 -4.93
C SER A 128 -10.81 -3.11 -5.29
N LEU A 129 -10.46 -4.33 -4.83
CA LEU A 129 -11.28 -5.53 -4.99
C LEU A 129 -12.64 -5.38 -4.33
N ASN A 130 -12.68 -4.84 -3.11
CA ASN A 130 -13.95 -4.63 -2.41
C ASN A 130 -14.85 -3.63 -3.13
N ARG A 131 -14.29 -2.57 -3.73
CA ARG A 131 -15.05 -1.65 -4.59
C ARG A 131 -15.62 -2.40 -5.80
N VAL A 132 -14.83 -3.21 -6.50
CA VAL A 132 -15.29 -3.98 -7.66
C VAL A 132 -16.42 -4.95 -7.28
N TYR A 133 -16.25 -5.74 -6.22
CA TYR A 133 -17.29 -6.67 -5.75
C TYR A 133 -18.58 -5.92 -5.35
N ALA A 134 -18.43 -4.85 -4.58
CA ALA A 134 -19.58 -4.08 -4.11
C ALA A 134 -20.34 -3.42 -5.27
N ASN A 135 -19.64 -2.88 -6.28
CA ASN A 135 -20.24 -2.31 -7.48
C ASN A 135 -20.97 -3.38 -8.33
N ALA A 136 -20.37 -4.56 -8.47
CA ALA A 136 -20.97 -5.65 -9.22
C ALA A 136 -22.25 -6.20 -8.56
N ILE A 137 -22.27 -6.26 -7.22
CA ILE A 137 -23.40 -6.82 -6.44
C ILE A 137 -24.53 -5.81 -6.29
N LEU A 138 -24.22 -4.54 -6.05
CA LEU A 138 -25.20 -3.45 -5.89
C LEU A 138 -24.96 -2.35 -6.94
N PRO A 139 -25.29 -2.58 -8.23
CA PRO A 139 -25.02 -1.60 -9.31
C PRO A 139 -25.74 -0.26 -9.09
N ASN A 140 -26.95 -0.28 -8.51
CA ASN A 140 -27.68 0.93 -8.11
C ASN A 140 -27.25 1.37 -6.71
N GLY A 141 -26.12 2.09 -6.62
CA GLY A 141 -25.57 2.54 -5.34
C GLY A 141 -24.39 3.50 -5.50
N ALA A 142 -23.83 3.93 -4.37
CA ALA A 142 -22.67 4.82 -4.31
C ALA A 142 -21.57 4.26 -3.40
N ASP A 143 -20.30 4.51 -3.80
CA ASP A 143 -19.12 4.12 -3.04
C ASP A 143 -18.58 5.28 -2.23
N HIS A 144 -18.22 4.98 -1.00
CA HIS A 144 -17.52 5.88 -0.11
C HIS A 144 -16.27 5.20 0.45
N THR A 145 -15.11 5.82 0.24
CA THR A 145 -13.87 5.39 0.89
C THR A 145 -13.47 6.41 1.95
N PHE A 146 -13.17 5.91 3.14
CA PHE A 146 -12.61 6.68 4.24
C PHE A 146 -11.29 6.05 4.65
N TRP A 147 -10.24 6.86 4.80
CA TRP A 147 -8.92 6.44 5.27
C TRP A 147 -8.70 6.88 6.71
N GLY A 148 -8.11 6.01 7.51
CA GLY A 148 -7.70 6.31 8.87
C GLY A 148 -8.55 5.58 9.95
N LYS A 149 -8.35 5.88 11.21
CA LYS A 149 -7.31 6.77 11.72
C LYS A 149 -5.93 6.17 11.38
N GLY A 150 -5.05 6.93 10.72
CA GLY A 150 -3.77 6.37 10.32
C GLY A 150 -2.71 7.39 9.88
N VAL A 151 -1.45 6.97 10.03
CA VAL A 151 -0.27 7.78 9.68
C VAL A 151 -0.05 7.77 8.19
N SER A 152 -0.13 8.93 7.54
CA SER A 152 0.33 9.10 6.17
C SER A 152 1.82 9.43 6.14
N GLN A 153 2.62 8.52 5.58
CA GLN A 153 4.07 8.71 5.50
C GLN A 153 4.42 9.86 4.55
N GLY A 154 3.79 9.93 3.37
CA GLY A 154 4.03 11.00 2.40
C GLY A 154 3.69 12.40 2.93
N HIS A 155 2.56 12.56 3.63
CA HIS A 155 2.20 13.83 4.27
C HIS A 155 3.15 14.18 5.42
N SER A 156 3.55 13.20 6.21
CA SER A 156 4.55 13.39 7.28
C SER A 156 5.90 13.84 6.71
N ASP A 157 6.32 13.27 5.57
CA ASP A 157 7.54 13.68 4.86
C ASP A 157 7.45 15.11 4.32
N ALA A 158 6.30 15.51 3.80
CA ALA A 158 6.08 16.88 3.33
C ALA A 158 6.28 17.88 4.48
N ILE A 159 5.71 17.62 5.65
CA ILE A 159 5.89 18.47 6.84
C ILE A 159 7.36 18.51 7.28
N ARG A 160 8.07 17.38 7.27
CA ARG A 160 9.50 17.33 7.67
C ARG A 160 10.43 18.13 6.78
N ARG A 161 9.99 18.52 5.57
CA ARG A 161 10.78 19.39 4.66
C ARG A 161 10.61 20.87 4.94
N ILE A 162 9.66 21.26 5.80
CA ILE A 162 9.46 22.64 6.20
C ILE A 162 10.63 23.09 7.08
N GLU A 163 11.16 24.28 6.81
CA GLU A 163 12.24 24.88 7.59
C GLU A 163 11.86 24.99 9.08
N GLY A 164 12.74 24.55 9.97
CA GLY A 164 12.49 24.56 11.40
C GLY A 164 11.73 23.35 11.93
N VAL A 165 11.35 22.38 11.11
CA VAL A 165 10.77 21.11 11.54
C VAL A 165 11.86 20.03 11.70
N VAL A 166 11.90 19.40 12.88
CA VAL A 166 12.84 18.31 13.21
C VAL A 166 12.23 16.93 12.92
N ASP A 167 10.98 16.72 13.30
CA ASP A 167 10.20 15.50 12.98
C ASP A 167 8.71 15.82 12.94
N ALA A 168 7.96 15.00 12.22
CA ALA A 168 6.52 15.14 12.12
C ALA A 168 5.82 13.81 11.87
N ARG A 169 4.57 13.71 12.36
CA ARG A 169 3.62 12.65 12.04
C ARG A 169 2.27 13.28 11.71
N GLN A 170 1.73 12.90 10.56
CA GLN A 170 0.39 13.30 10.14
C GLN A 170 -0.56 12.12 10.20
N TYR A 171 -1.72 12.32 10.81
CA TYR A 171 -2.79 11.35 10.86
C TYR A 171 -3.98 11.82 10.01
N THR A 172 -4.44 10.97 9.12
CA THR A 172 -5.74 11.12 8.47
C THR A 172 -6.81 10.55 9.41
N VAL A 173 -7.85 11.32 9.68
CA VAL A 173 -8.92 10.97 10.61
C VAL A 173 -10.25 11.08 9.91
N PRO A 174 -11.03 9.99 9.78
CA PRO A 174 -12.38 10.05 9.25
C PRO A 174 -13.29 10.90 10.13
N VAL A 175 -14.18 11.65 9.50
CA VAL A 175 -15.23 12.41 10.21
C VAL A 175 -16.36 11.45 10.54
N GLU A 176 -16.61 11.20 11.84
CA GLU A 176 -17.57 10.19 12.30
C GLU A 176 -19.00 10.46 11.82
N SER A 177 -19.45 11.71 11.81
CA SER A 177 -20.77 12.06 11.30
C SER A 177 -20.96 11.75 9.81
N ALA A 178 -19.88 11.85 9.01
CA ALA A 178 -19.89 11.47 7.61
C ALA A 178 -19.95 9.93 7.44
N LEU A 179 -19.20 9.19 8.26
CA LEU A 179 -19.28 7.72 8.31
C LEU A 179 -20.69 7.24 8.63
N GLU A 180 -21.30 7.78 9.69
CA GLU A 180 -22.66 7.41 10.09
C GLU A 180 -23.70 7.78 9.04
N ALA A 181 -23.55 8.93 8.37
CA ALA A 181 -24.42 9.31 7.27
C ALA A 181 -24.37 8.31 6.11
N VAL A 182 -23.17 7.83 5.75
CA VAL A 182 -23.01 6.81 4.71
C VAL A 182 -23.57 5.46 5.17
N ARG A 183 -23.27 5.02 6.39
CA ARG A 183 -23.78 3.78 6.97
C ARG A 183 -25.30 3.73 7.06
N SER A 184 -25.93 4.89 7.19
CA SER A 184 -27.41 4.97 7.20
C SER A 184 -28.05 4.72 5.83
N GLY A 185 -27.27 4.53 4.77
CA GLY A 185 -27.75 4.31 3.41
C GLY A 185 -28.20 5.58 2.67
N LYS A 186 -27.95 6.75 3.20
CA LYS A 186 -28.39 8.02 2.61
C LYS A 186 -27.58 8.48 1.40
N ASN A 187 -26.42 7.86 1.15
CA ASN A 187 -25.50 8.21 0.06
C ASN A 187 -25.24 9.72 -0.10
N PRO A 188 -24.74 10.43 0.93
CA PRO A 188 -24.52 11.86 0.85
C PRO A 188 -23.39 12.15 -0.13
N GLU A 189 -23.49 13.25 -0.87
CA GLU A 189 -22.35 13.84 -1.56
C GLU A 189 -21.45 14.50 -0.53
N LEU A 190 -20.21 14.04 -0.45
CA LEU A 190 -19.24 14.50 0.55
C LEU A 190 -17.98 15.02 -0.14
N THR A 191 -17.59 16.25 0.20
CA THR A 191 -16.29 16.80 -0.17
C THR A 191 -15.16 16.13 0.62
N THR A 192 -13.94 16.31 0.16
CA THR A 192 -12.73 15.82 0.86
C THR A 192 -12.68 16.29 2.32
N ARG A 193 -12.97 17.59 2.56
CA ARG A 193 -13.04 18.22 3.89
C ARG A 193 -14.12 17.60 4.79
N GLN A 194 -15.25 17.24 4.23
CA GLN A 194 -16.34 16.61 4.99
C GLN A 194 -16.04 15.15 5.35
N LYS A 195 -15.17 14.47 4.57
CA LYS A 195 -14.80 13.08 4.82
C LYS A 195 -13.70 12.92 5.86
N HIS A 196 -12.72 13.81 5.86
CA HIS A 196 -11.50 13.64 6.65
C HIS A 196 -11.00 14.95 7.23
N THR A 197 -10.44 14.86 8.44
CA THR A 197 -9.59 15.88 9.03
C THR A 197 -8.13 15.41 9.04
N ARG A 198 -7.23 16.37 9.29
CA ARG A 198 -5.78 16.11 9.42
C ARG A 198 -5.33 16.50 10.82
N GLU A 199 -4.66 15.59 11.53
CA GLU A 199 -3.97 15.87 12.78
C GLU A 199 -2.47 15.74 12.56
N CYS A 200 -1.73 16.82 12.78
CA CYS A 200 -0.30 16.91 12.58
C CYS A 200 0.40 17.07 13.93
N TYR A 201 1.29 16.17 14.27
CA TYR A 201 2.17 16.26 15.43
C TYR A 201 3.56 16.65 14.94
N VAL A 202 4.10 17.76 15.43
CA VAL A 202 5.31 18.40 14.89
C VAL A 202 6.29 18.67 16.02
N VAL A 203 7.53 18.25 15.81
CA VAL A 203 8.67 18.64 16.65
C VAL A 203 9.38 19.79 15.94
N ALA A 204 9.28 20.98 16.50
CA ALA A 204 9.96 22.17 15.96
C ALA A 204 11.36 22.28 16.58
N ALA A 205 12.31 22.83 15.79
CA ALA A 205 13.62 23.19 16.30
C ALA A 205 13.52 24.31 17.35
N GLU A 206 14.53 24.42 18.20
CA GLU A 206 14.61 25.49 19.18
C GLU A 206 14.63 26.86 18.48
N GLY A 207 13.79 27.79 18.93
CA GLY A 207 13.66 29.12 18.32
C GLY A 207 12.91 29.18 16.99
N ALA A 208 12.40 28.06 16.46
CA ALA A 208 11.62 28.08 15.23
C ALA A 208 10.28 28.81 15.40
N ASP A 209 9.87 29.51 14.36
CA ASP A 209 8.56 30.20 14.30
C ASP A 209 7.43 29.19 14.08
N LYS A 210 6.82 28.76 15.18
CA LYS A 210 5.73 27.78 15.19
C LYS A 210 4.49 28.28 14.42
N ALA A 211 4.21 29.59 14.44
CA ALA A 211 3.06 30.15 13.75
C ALA A 211 3.26 30.09 12.23
N LYS A 212 4.48 30.39 11.76
CA LYS A 212 4.85 30.24 10.35
C LYS A 212 4.77 28.78 9.90
N ILE A 213 5.30 27.84 10.69
CA ILE A 213 5.24 26.39 10.38
C ILE A 213 3.78 25.93 10.30
N GLU A 214 2.92 26.31 11.24
CA GLU A 214 1.51 25.94 11.24
C GLU A 214 0.78 26.46 10.00
N GLU A 215 1.01 27.72 9.63
CA GLU A 215 0.41 28.35 8.44
C GLU A 215 0.89 27.63 7.16
N GLU A 216 2.19 27.34 7.04
CA GLU A 216 2.76 26.64 5.90
C GLU A 216 2.18 25.23 5.75
N ILE A 217 1.96 24.51 6.86
CA ILE A 217 1.29 23.21 6.84
C ILE A 217 -0.14 23.38 6.33
N LYS A 218 -0.95 24.24 6.97
CA LYS A 218 -2.39 24.37 6.67
C LYS A 218 -2.68 24.82 5.25
N THR A 219 -1.78 25.61 4.64
CA THR A 219 -1.94 26.15 3.29
C THR A 219 -1.25 25.32 2.21
N MET A 220 -0.53 24.25 2.56
CA MET A 220 0.24 23.45 1.61
C MET A 220 -0.67 22.80 0.56
N PRO A 221 -0.51 23.14 -0.74
CA PRO A 221 -1.32 22.59 -1.81
C PRO A 221 -1.14 21.09 -1.96
N ASN A 222 -2.19 20.38 -2.38
CA ASN A 222 -2.24 18.94 -2.61
C ASN A 222 -2.09 18.05 -1.36
N TYR A 223 -1.79 18.63 -0.19
CA TYR A 223 -1.61 17.90 1.06
C TYR A 223 -2.61 18.28 2.14
N PHE A 224 -2.75 19.60 2.44
CA PHE A 224 -3.50 20.07 3.60
C PHE A 224 -4.53 21.15 3.29
N ALA A 225 -4.35 21.95 2.23
CA ALA A 225 -5.19 23.10 1.93
C ALA A 225 -6.69 22.77 1.79
N ASP A 226 -7.02 21.55 1.33
CA ASP A 226 -8.40 21.07 1.16
C ASP A 226 -8.99 20.40 2.40
N TYR A 227 -8.31 20.46 3.55
CA TYR A 227 -8.73 19.76 4.78
C TYR A 227 -8.79 20.70 5.97
N ASP A 228 -9.61 20.32 6.97
CA ASP A 228 -9.49 20.88 8.29
C ASP A 228 -8.30 20.25 9.00
N THR A 229 -7.26 21.07 9.23
CA THR A 229 -5.97 20.62 9.73
C THR A 229 -5.69 21.21 11.11
N THR A 230 -5.39 20.34 12.08
CA THR A 230 -4.93 20.73 13.42
C THR A 230 -3.45 20.40 13.55
N VAL A 231 -2.67 21.35 14.06
CA VAL A 231 -1.23 21.20 14.29
C VAL A 231 -0.94 21.22 15.78
N HIS A 232 -0.27 20.18 16.28
CA HIS A 232 0.17 20.03 17.66
C HIS A 232 1.69 20.07 17.71
N PHE A 233 2.26 21.07 18.40
CA PHE A 233 3.69 21.09 18.65
C PHE A 233 4.01 20.29 19.90
N ILE A 234 4.84 19.26 19.76
CA ILE A 234 5.19 18.31 20.81
C ILE A 234 6.71 18.18 20.94
N THR A 235 7.16 17.55 22.02
CA THR A 235 8.59 17.25 22.23
C THR A 235 9.03 16.02 21.43
N ALA A 236 10.36 15.90 21.21
CA ALA A 236 10.93 14.70 20.58
C ALA A 236 10.67 13.43 21.43
N GLU A 237 10.62 13.54 22.75
CA GLU A 237 10.28 12.44 23.65
C GLU A 237 8.83 11.98 23.47
N GLU A 238 7.88 12.91 23.39
CA GLU A 238 6.48 12.62 23.13
C GLU A 238 6.30 12.00 21.74
N MET A 239 6.99 12.50 20.72
CA MET A 239 6.99 11.93 19.37
C MET A 239 7.43 10.47 19.42
N LYS A 240 8.55 10.18 20.06
CA LYS A 240 9.09 8.82 20.21
C LYS A 240 8.15 7.91 21.01
N LYS A 241 7.56 8.41 22.09
CA LYS A 241 6.70 7.63 22.99
C LYS A 241 5.33 7.31 22.36
N ASN A 242 4.70 8.31 21.74
CA ASN A 242 3.29 8.25 21.34
C ASN A 242 3.06 8.06 19.84
N HIS A 243 4.05 8.42 19.00
CA HIS A 243 3.89 8.50 17.54
C HIS A 243 4.97 7.71 16.76
N SER A 244 5.66 6.76 17.39
CA SER A 244 6.69 5.92 16.75
C SER A 244 6.12 4.83 15.85
N LYS A 245 4.87 4.41 16.06
CA LYS A 245 4.19 3.39 15.27
C LYS A 245 3.60 3.96 13.98
N LEU A 246 3.28 3.09 13.05
CA LEU A 246 2.68 3.42 11.76
C LEU A 246 1.29 2.76 11.59
N PRO A 247 0.32 3.02 12.50
CA PRO A 247 -1.02 2.48 12.36
C PRO A 247 -1.72 3.11 11.15
N HIS A 248 -2.62 2.35 10.54
CA HIS A 248 -3.47 2.84 9.46
C HIS A 248 -4.76 2.02 9.38
N GLY A 249 -5.47 2.16 8.27
CA GLY A 249 -6.68 1.44 7.94
C GLY A 249 -7.72 2.35 7.29
N GLY A 250 -8.95 1.91 7.30
CA GLY A 250 -10.05 2.67 6.72
C GLY A 250 -11.27 1.80 6.42
N PHE A 251 -12.15 2.36 5.60
CA PHE A 251 -13.43 1.76 5.25
C PHE A 251 -13.69 1.91 3.75
N VAL A 252 -14.19 0.86 3.12
CA VAL A 252 -14.89 0.94 1.84
C VAL A 252 -16.34 0.61 2.14
N ILE A 253 -17.22 1.55 1.88
CA ILE A 253 -18.66 1.41 2.15
C ILE A 253 -19.40 1.65 0.84
N ARG A 254 -20.23 0.68 0.45
CA ARG A 254 -21.19 0.85 -0.62
C ARG A 254 -22.60 0.75 -0.06
N SER A 255 -23.38 1.75 -0.34
CA SER A 255 -24.80 1.73 -0.09
C SER A 255 -25.54 1.68 -1.41
N GLY A 256 -26.49 0.78 -1.54
CA GLY A 256 -27.25 0.56 -2.76
C GLY A 256 -28.63 -0.03 -2.51
N LYS A 257 -29.39 -0.16 -3.59
CA LYS A 257 -30.77 -0.58 -3.54
C LYS A 257 -31.03 -1.81 -4.41
N THR A 258 -32.02 -2.59 -4.00
CA THR A 258 -32.61 -3.69 -4.77
C THR A 258 -34.14 -3.66 -4.68
N GLY A 259 -34.78 -4.52 -5.44
CA GLY A 259 -36.21 -4.56 -5.62
C GLY A 259 -36.63 -3.89 -6.92
N TRP A 260 -37.84 -4.17 -7.38
CA TRP A 260 -38.31 -3.61 -8.65
C TRP A 260 -38.48 -2.09 -8.59
N GLU A 261 -38.93 -1.57 -7.44
CA GLU A 261 -39.13 -0.14 -7.16
C GLU A 261 -38.06 0.46 -6.24
N ASP A 262 -36.88 -0.16 -6.16
CA ASP A 262 -35.78 0.28 -5.28
C ASP A 262 -36.15 0.34 -3.78
N GLU A 263 -37.02 -0.56 -3.35
CA GLU A 263 -37.63 -0.54 -2.01
C GLU A 263 -36.74 -1.10 -0.91
N ASN A 264 -35.68 -1.87 -1.26
CA ASN A 264 -34.78 -2.47 -0.28
C ASN A 264 -33.42 -1.76 -0.26
N ASN A 265 -32.99 -1.28 0.90
CA ASN A 265 -31.71 -0.65 1.10
C ASN A 265 -30.67 -1.65 1.65
N HIS A 266 -29.46 -1.62 1.11
CA HIS A 266 -28.35 -2.47 1.52
C HIS A 266 -27.09 -1.65 1.74
N VAL A 267 -26.26 -2.08 2.70
CA VAL A 267 -24.95 -1.51 2.95
C VAL A 267 -23.94 -2.65 3.00
N ILE A 268 -22.87 -2.54 2.19
CA ILE A 268 -21.69 -3.40 2.26
C ILE A 268 -20.58 -2.56 2.86
N GLU A 269 -20.02 -2.97 3.97
CA GLU A 269 -18.88 -2.31 4.60
C GLU A 269 -17.71 -3.27 4.73
N TYR A 270 -16.54 -2.87 4.22
CA TYR A 270 -15.28 -3.53 4.44
C TYR A 270 -14.35 -2.59 5.22
N ARG A 271 -13.79 -3.09 6.31
CA ARG A 271 -12.97 -2.31 7.23
C ARG A 271 -11.60 -2.95 7.44
N LEU A 272 -10.56 -2.11 7.45
CA LEU A 272 -9.22 -2.49 7.91
C LEU A 272 -8.83 -1.65 9.14
N LYS A 273 -8.19 -2.32 10.10
CA LYS A 273 -7.52 -1.70 11.25
C LYS A 273 -6.13 -2.31 11.34
N LEU A 274 -5.12 -1.52 11.05
CA LEU A 274 -3.73 -1.95 10.93
C LEU A 274 -2.90 -1.32 12.04
N ASP A 275 -2.21 -2.14 12.82
CA ASP A 275 -1.24 -1.66 13.83
C ASP A 275 0.08 -1.23 13.18
N SER A 276 0.41 -1.85 12.02
CA SER A 276 1.58 -1.53 11.21
C SER A 276 1.20 -1.58 9.73
N ASN A 277 1.09 -0.42 9.10
CA ASN A 277 0.82 -0.30 7.66
C ASN A 277 1.86 -1.06 6.81
N PRO A 278 3.19 -0.86 6.95
CA PRO A 278 4.15 -1.52 6.08
C PRO A 278 4.20 -3.04 6.26
N GLU A 279 4.00 -3.57 7.46
CA GLU A 279 3.98 -5.01 7.67
C GLU A 279 2.72 -5.66 7.09
N PHE A 280 1.56 -5.02 7.25
CA PHE A 280 0.32 -5.52 6.64
C PHE A 280 0.41 -5.48 5.10
N THR A 281 0.89 -4.36 4.53
CA THR A 281 1.14 -4.25 3.08
C THR A 281 2.11 -5.33 2.62
N GLY A 282 3.17 -5.59 3.39
CA GLY A 282 4.10 -6.68 3.13
C GLY A 282 3.42 -8.05 3.07
N SER A 283 2.52 -8.32 4.00
CA SER A 283 1.75 -9.57 4.02
C SER A 283 0.83 -9.71 2.79
N VAL A 284 0.18 -8.62 2.37
CA VAL A 284 -0.62 -8.61 1.12
C VAL A 284 0.27 -8.92 -0.08
N ILE A 285 1.41 -8.22 -0.23
CA ILE A 285 2.32 -8.41 -1.34
C ILE A 285 2.85 -9.85 -1.41
N ILE A 286 3.18 -10.47 -0.28
CA ILE A 286 3.66 -11.86 -0.24
C ILE A 286 2.58 -12.86 -0.67
N ALA A 287 1.32 -12.65 -0.29
CA ALA A 287 0.23 -13.47 -0.81
C ALA A 287 0.12 -13.36 -2.35
N TYR A 288 0.26 -12.15 -2.88
CA TYR A 288 0.24 -11.91 -4.32
C TYR A 288 1.53 -12.34 -5.04
N ALA A 289 2.67 -12.38 -4.37
CA ALA A 289 3.90 -12.97 -4.93
C ALA A 289 3.73 -14.47 -5.21
N ARG A 290 3.00 -15.19 -4.34
CA ARG A 290 2.60 -16.59 -4.60
C ARG A 290 1.75 -16.70 -5.87
N ALA A 291 0.77 -15.81 -6.02
CA ALA A 291 -0.06 -15.76 -7.22
C ALA A 291 0.77 -15.46 -8.48
N ALA A 292 1.67 -14.48 -8.43
CA ALA A 292 2.55 -14.13 -9.54
C ALA A 292 3.39 -15.33 -10.01
N TYR A 293 4.00 -16.05 -9.07
CA TYR A 293 4.77 -17.27 -9.37
C TYR A 293 3.90 -18.35 -10.04
N ARG A 294 2.71 -18.61 -9.50
CA ARG A 294 1.80 -19.65 -10.03
C ARG A 294 1.30 -19.27 -11.44
N MET A 295 0.86 -18.03 -11.60
CA MET A 295 0.34 -17.53 -12.87
C MET A 295 1.42 -17.52 -13.96
N HIS A 296 2.65 -17.12 -13.62
CA HIS A 296 3.77 -17.20 -14.55
C HIS A 296 4.05 -18.65 -15.00
N ASN A 297 4.06 -19.61 -14.09
CA ASN A 297 4.24 -21.03 -14.40
C ASN A 297 3.11 -21.61 -15.27
N GLU A 298 1.94 -20.97 -15.30
CA GLU A 298 0.84 -21.28 -16.20
C GLU A 298 0.95 -20.56 -17.57
N GLY A 299 2.06 -19.86 -17.84
CA GLY A 299 2.34 -19.19 -19.09
C GLY A 299 1.76 -17.79 -19.22
N LYS A 300 1.32 -17.16 -18.12
CA LYS A 300 0.90 -15.75 -18.13
C LYS A 300 2.14 -14.86 -18.03
N ILE A 301 2.36 -14.03 -19.04
CA ILE A 301 3.61 -13.27 -19.26
C ILE A 301 3.39 -11.78 -19.48
N VAL A 302 2.36 -11.19 -18.92
CA VAL A 302 1.99 -9.77 -19.11
C VAL A 302 1.88 -9.07 -17.78
N ALA A 303 1.66 -7.75 -17.81
CA ALA A 303 1.30 -7.06 -16.58
C ALA A 303 -0.12 -7.42 -16.12
N HIS A 304 -0.29 -7.45 -14.84
CA HIS A 304 -1.54 -7.75 -14.14
C HIS A 304 -1.74 -6.77 -12.99
N THR A 305 -2.97 -6.73 -12.50
CA THR A 305 -3.36 -6.08 -11.26
C THR A 305 -4.02 -7.09 -10.32
N VAL A 306 -4.40 -6.67 -9.13
CA VAL A 306 -5.17 -7.52 -8.20
C VAL A 306 -6.50 -8.02 -8.82
N PHE A 307 -7.03 -7.36 -9.85
CA PHE A 307 -8.28 -7.72 -10.52
C PHE A 307 -8.16 -8.98 -11.37
N ASP A 308 -6.95 -9.32 -11.80
CA ASP A 308 -6.67 -10.44 -12.70
C ASP A 308 -6.33 -11.73 -11.93
N VAL A 309 -6.24 -11.66 -10.60
CA VAL A 309 -5.81 -12.76 -9.74
C VAL A 309 -7.00 -13.45 -9.10
N ALA A 310 -7.23 -14.73 -9.44
CA ALA A 310 -8.22 -15.52 -8.75
C ALA A 310 -7.80 -15.76 -7.28
N PRO A 311 -8.73 -15.62 -6.30
CA PRO A 311 -8.41 -15.73 -4.87
C PRO A 311 -7.68 -17.03 -4.47
N ALA A 312 -7.94 -18.14 -5.16
CA ALA A 312 -7.30 -19.43 -4.90
C ALA A 312 -5.77 -19.41 -5.10
N TYR A 313 -5.24 -18.50 -5.93
CA TYR A 313 -3.79 -18.37 -6.11
C TYR A 313 -3.06 -17.78 -4.89
N LEU A 314 -3.80 -17.09 -4.01
CA LEU A 314 -3.22 -16.37 -2.87
C LEU A 314 -2.83 -17.28 -1.71
N LEU A 315 -3.45 -18.47 -1.60
CA LEU A 315 -3.33 -19.36 -0.44
C LEU A 315 -2.31 -20.49 -0.70
N ASP A 316 -1.56 -20.86 0.33
CA ASP A 316 -0.75 -22.09 0.36
C ASP A 316 -1.64 -23.30 0.72
N MET A 317 -2.63 -23.55 -0.13
CA MET A 317 -3.61 -24.62 0.01
C MET A 317 -3.95 -25.17 -1.37
N SER A 318 -4.31 -26.44 -1.44
CA SER A 318 -4.87 -27.07 -2.65
C SER A 318 -6.29 -26.57 -2.91
N ALA A 319 -6.76 -26.72 -4.14
CA ALA A 319 -8.12 -26.36 -4.49
C ALA A 319 -9.17 -27.17 -3.69
N ASP A 320 -8.86 -28.42 -3.33
CA ASP A 320 -9.74 -29.26 -2.51
C ASP A 320 -9.82 -28.74 -1.07
N GLU A 321 -8.69 -28.38 -0.47
CA GLU A 321 -8.63 -27.80 0.87
C GLU A 321 -9.38 -26.47 0.93
N ILE A 322 -9.20 -25.60 -0.08
CA ILE A 322 -9.93 -24.32 -0.17
C ILE A 322 -11.43 -24.55 -0.19
N ARG A 323 -11.90 -25.48 -1.02
CA ARG A 323 -13.34 -25.84 -1.07
C ARG A 323 -13.85 -26.42 0.23
N ALA A 324 -13.06 -27.27 0.88
CA ALA A 324 -13.47 -27.94 2.10
C ALA A 324 -13.53 -27.00 3.33
N HIS A 325 -12.71 -25.96 3.37
CA HIS A 325 -12.54 -25.15 4.57
C HIS A 325 -13.04 -23.72 4.43
N LEU A 326 -13.21 -23.20 3.20
CA LEU A 326 -13.53 -21.79 2.97
C LEU A 326 -14.83 -21.58 2.15
N LEU A 327 -15.47 -22.62 1.66
CA LEU A 327 -16.84 -22.61 1.14
C LEU A 327 -17.79 -23.23 2.14
#